data_84121bca1d4bfc40f82d55aa3f84a428
#
_entry.id   84121bca1d4bfc40f82d55aa3f84a428
#
_cell.length_a   1.000
_cell.length_b   1.000
_cell.length_c   1.000
_cell.angle_alpha   90.00
_cell.angle_beta   90.00
_cell.angle_gamma   90.00
#
_symmetry.space_group_name_H-M   'P 1'
#
loop_
_entity.id
_entity.type
_entity.pdbx_description
1 polymer ?
#
loop_
_entity_poly.entity_id
_entity_poly.type
_entity_poly.pdbx_seq_one_letter_code
_entity_poly.pdbx_strand_id
1 'polypeptide(L)'
;ALLSNEISKKYKGTGLPEDTIHFLFKGSAGQSFGAFVAPGVTFELEGEANDYFGKGLSGGKLIVYPDKEATFKPEDNIIVGNVAFYGATSGEAYIRGQAGERFCVRNSGVNAVVEGVGDHACEYMTGGRVVILGKTGRNFAAGMSGGITYVFDPEHALERLCNKDMVDVEPMESEDKAEVKAMIEKHFRYT
;
A
#
# COMPACT_ATOMS: atom_id res chain seq x y z
N ALA A 1 -16.79 4.61 4.31
CA ALA A 1 -17.34 5.73 3.51
C ALA A 1 -18.15 6.73 4.36
N LEU A 2 -19.11 6.28 5.21
CA LEU A 2 -19.93 7.19 6.02
C LEU A 2 -19.09 8.08 6.95
N LEU A 3 -18.20 7.50 7.74
CA LEU A 3 -17.33 8.26 8.64
C LEU A 3 -16.52 9.33 7.88
N SER A 4 -15.87 8.93 6.77
CA SER A 4 -15.09 9.87 5.96
C SER A 4 -15.95 10.98 5.37
N ASN A 5 -17.19 10.68 4.98
CA ASN A 5 -18.14 11.69 4.52
C ASN A 5 -18.46 12.72 5.63
N GLU A 6 -18.71 12.29 6.86
CA GLU A 6 -18.98 13.22 7.97
C GLU A 6 -17.75 14.06 8.33
N ILE A 7 -16.55 13.47 8.30
CA ILE A 7 -15.31 14.20 8.49
C ILE A 7 -15.13 15.25 7.37
N SER A 8 -15.33 14.87 6.12
CA SER A 8 -15.16 15.76 4.97
C SER A 8 -16.18 16.89 4.95
N LYS A 9 -17.43 16.66 5.36
CA LYS A 9 -18.43 17.71 5.51
C LYS A 9 -17.99 18.77 6.51
N LYS A 10 -17.42 18.36 7.64
CA LYS A 10 -17.05 19.25 8.74
C LYS A 10 -15.67 19.88 8.57
N TYR A 11 -14.69 19.11 8.14
CA TYR A 11 -13.27 19.50 8.12
C TYR A 11 -12.69 19.60 6.70
N LYS A 12 -13.51 19.34 5.67
CA LYS A 12 -13.13 19.36 4.25
C LYS A 12 -11.91 18.44 3.98
N GLY A 13 -11.00 18.85 3.12
CA GLY A 13 -9.81 18.10 2.77
C GLY A 13 -8.71 18.06 3.84
N THR A 14 -8.77 18.96 4.84
CA THR A 14 -7.80 18.96 5.95
C THR A 14 -7.99 17.74 6.86
N GLY A 15 -9.23 17.29 7.01
CA GLY A 15 -9.54 16.15 7.87
C GLY A 15 -9.28 16.40 9.35
N LEU A 16 -8.96 15.33 10.07
CA LEU A 16 -8.61 15.34 11.49
C LEU A 16 -7.10 15.20 11.67
N PRO A 17 -6.54 15.60 12.81
CA PRO A 17 -5.16 15.28 13.17
C PRO A 17 -4.88 13.77 13.09
N GLU A 18 -3.63 13.39 12.83
CA GLU A 18 -3.22 11.98 12.72
C GLU A 18 -3.69 11.16 13.94
N ASP A 19 -4.13 9.93 13.69
CA ASP A 19 -4.59 8.96 14.69
C ASP A 19 -5.68 9.47 15.67
N THR A 20 -6.46 10.49 15.26
CA THR A 20 -7.61 10.97 16.07
C THR A 20 -8.65 9.86 16.26
N ILE A 21 -8.87 9.03 15.24
CA ILE A 21 -9.78 7.89 15.29
C ILE A 21 -9.01 6.65 14.86
N HIS A 22 -8.86 5.71 15.77
CA HIS A 22 -8.18 4.44 15.52
C HIS A 22 -9.16 3.28 15.76
N PHE A 23 -9.41 2.49 14.72
CA PHE A 23 -10.19 1.27 14.81
C PHE A 23 -9.30 0.05 14.68
N LEU A 24 -9.42 -0.84 15.66
CA LEU A 24 -8.83 -2.17 15.62
C LEU A 24 -9.89 -3.18 15.20
N PHE A 25 -9.62 -3.90 14.11
CA PHE A 25 -10.46 -4.98 13.59
C PHE A 25 -9.71 -6.30 13.70
N LYS A 26 -10.46 -7.39 13.89
CA LYS A 26 -9.89 -8.74 13.92
C LYS A 26 -10.72 -9.68 13.06
N GLY A 27 -10.04 -10.45 12.20
CA GLY A 27 -10.64 -11.46 11.32
C GLY A 27 -10.57 -11.10 9.84
N SER A 28 -11.43 -11.70 9.02
CA SER A 28 -11.47 -11.52 7.58
C SER A 28 -12.33 -10.34 7.19
N ALA A 29 -11.75 -9.33 6.57
CA ALA A 29 -12.48 -8.21 6.00
C ALA A 29 -12.91 -8.52 4.56
N GLY A 30 -14.11 -8.05 4.20
CA GLY A 30 -14.64 -8.21 2.85
C GLY A 30 -14.01 -7.23 1.84
N GLN A 31 -14.67 -7.12 0.68
CA GLN A 31 -14.24 -6.20 -0.39
C GLN A 31 -14.32 -4.74 0.03
N SER A 32 -13.42 -3.94 -0.53
CA SER A 32 -13.36 -2.48 -0.33
C SER A 32 -13.18 -2.05 1.13
N PHE A 33 -12.59 -2.89 1.96
CA PHE A 33 -12.24 -2.49 3.33
C PHE A 33 -11.26 -1.31 3.29
N GLY A 34 -11.50 -0.30 4.11
CA GLY A 34 -10.68 0.90 4.14
C GLY A 34 -10.83 1.82 2.93
N ALA A 35 -11.87 1.63 2.08
CA ALA A 35 -12.10 2.52 0.94
C ALA A 35 -12.41 3.95 1.38
N PHE A 36 -11.74 4.92 0.75
CA PHE A 36 -11.95 6.37 0.94
C PHE A 36 -11.73 6.85 2.39
N VAL A 37 -10.84 6.21 3.14
CA VAL A 37 -10.57 6.64 4.52
C VAL A 37 -9.90 8.02 4.51
N ALA A 38 -10.51 8.94 5.28
CA ALA A 38 -10.12 10.34 5.38
C ALA A 38 -8.93 10.55 6.33
N PRO A 39 -8.23 11.71 6.25
CA PRO A 39 -7.14 12.03 7.14
C PRO A 39 -7.55 11.98 8.63
N GLY A 40 -6.66 11.49 9.48
CA GLY A 40 -6.86 11.35 10.92
C GLY A 40 -7.57 10.09 11.35
N VAL A 41 -7.93 9.21 10.39
CA VAL A 41 -8.53 7.91 10.66
C VAL A 41 -7.55 6.80 10.35
N THR A 42 -7.33 5.92 11.31
CA THR A 42 -6.51 4.71 11.18
C THR A 42 -7.38 3.48 11.31
N PHE A 43 -7.27 2.58 10.33
CA PHE A 43 -7.82 1.23 10.38
C PHE A 43 -6.67 0.25 10.54
N GLU A 44 -6.69 -0.51 11.62
CA GLU A 44 -5.76 -1.60 11.88
C GLU A 44 -6.54 -2.92 11.82
N LEU A 45 -6.12 -3.83 10.97
CA LEU A 45 -6.74 -5.13 10.77
C LEU A 45 -5.75 -6.24 11.13
N GLU A 46 -6.02 -6.94 12.22
CA GLU A 46 -5.41 -8.22 12.53
C GLU A 46 -6.18 -9.32 11.79
N GLY A 47 -5.64 -9.76 10.64
CA GLY A 47 -6.32 -10.72 9.76
C GLY A 47 -5.98 -10.51 8.30
N GLU A 48 -7.00 -10.56 7.45
CA GLU A 48 -6.86 -10.47 5.99
C GLU A 48 -7.99 -9.64 5.38
N ALA A 49 -7.77 -9.12 4.18
CA ALA A 49 -8.77 -8.37 3.43
C ALA A 49 -8.91 -8.88 1.99
N ASN A 50 -10.09 -8.71 1.42
CA ASN A 50 -10.37 -9.10 0.04
C ASN A 50 -10.02 -7.96 -0.95
N ASP A 51 -10.58 -8.01 -2.16
CA ASP A 51 -10.26 -7.08 -3.25
C ASP A 51 -10.62 -5.62 -2.93
N TYR A 52 -9.99 -4.69 -3.64
CA TYR A 52 -10.19 -3.24 -3.50
C TYR A 52 -9.88 -2.68 -2.10
N PHE A 53 -9.01 -3.33 -1.34
CA PHE A 53 -8.53 -2.80 -0.06
C PHE A 53 -7.95 -1.41 -0.25
N GLY A 54 -8.38 -0.44 0.55
CA GLY A 54 -7.90 0.92 0.48
C GLY A 54 -8.20 1.66 -0.83
N LYS A 55 -9.15 1.20 -1.65
CA LYS A 55 -9.57 1.90 -2.87
C LYS A 55 -9.86 3.37 -2.58
N GLY A 56 -9.22 4.27 -3.33
CA GLY A 56 -9.43 5.70 -3.16
C GLY A 56 -9.03 6.23 -1.78
N LEU A 57 -8.09 5.58 -1.07
CA LEU A 57 -7.58 6.07 0.21
C LEU A 57 -7.25 7.57 0.09
N SER A 58 -7.75 8.37 0.99
CA SER A 58 -7.78 9.83 0.88
C SER A 58 -7.18 10.51 2.12
N GLY A 59 -6.03 10.03 2.60
CA GLY A 59 -5.28 10.63 3.69
C GLY A 59 -5.27 9.86 5.00
N GLY A 60 -6.05 8.78 5.11
CA GLY A 60 -6.03 7.92 6.29
C GLY A 60 -4.84 6.95 6.32
N LYS A 61 -4.79 6.13 7.34
CA LYS A 61 -3.78 5.09 7.54
C LYS A 61 -4.43 3.72 7.57
N LEU A 62 -3.89 2.78 6.79
CA LEU A 62 -4.33 1.39 6.76
C LEU A 62 -3.17 0.47 7.16
N ILE A 63 -3.43 -0.38 8.14
CA ILE A 63 -2.46 -1.36 8.65
C ILE A 63 -3.12 -2.73 8.58
N VAL A 64 -2.43 -3.71 8.01
CA VAL A 64 -2.90 -5.10 8.01
C VAL A 64 -1.76 -6.07 8.23
N TYR A 65 -1.99 -7.03 9.08
CA TYR A 65 -1.07 -8.11 9.41
C TYR A 65 -1.85 -9.38 9.77
N PRO A 66 -1.30 -10.58 9.56
CA PRO A 66 -1.96 -11.83 9.92
C PRO A 66 -2.26 -11.91 11.41
N ASP A 67 -3.21 -12.76 11.75
CA ASP A 67 -3.45 -13.13 13.17
C ASP A 67 -2.12 -13.52 13.82
N LYS A 68 -1.90 -13.05 15.04
CA LYS A 68 -0.64 -13.27 15.78
C LYS A 68 -0.38 -14.75 16.09
N GLU A 69 -1.43 -15.56 16.07
CA GLU A 69 -1.35 -17.01 16.25
C GLU A 69 -1.14 -17.78 14.93
N ALA A 70 -1.10 -17.07 13.79
CA ALA A 70 -0.88 -17.68 12.48
C ALA A 70 0.50 -18.36 12.43
N THR A 71 0.52 -19.58 11.90
CA THR A 71 1.75 -20.41 11.81
C THR A 71 2.44 -20.33 10.47
N PHE A 72 1.85 -19.65 9.49
CA PHE A 72 2.44 -19.45 8.18
C PHE A 72 3.36 -18.19 8.16
N LYS A 73 4.23 -18.13 7.18
CA LYS A 73 5.06 -16.95 6.94
C LYS A 73 4.27 -15.91 6.16
N PRO A 74 4.08 -14.70 6.69
CA PRO A 74 3.31 -13.66 6.01
C PRO A 74 3.85 -13.33 4.61
N GLU A 75 5.15 -13.22 4.46
CA GLU A 75 5.84 -12.89 3.22
C GLU A 75 5.62 -13.91 2.08
N ASP A 76 5.19 -15.11 2.41
CA ASP A 76 4.88 -16.17 1.43
C ASP A 76 3.38 -16.25 1.09
N ASN A 77 2.53 -15.43 1.72
CA ASN A 77 1.07 -15.53 1.61
C ASN A 77 0.40 -14.22 1.24
N ILE A 78 -0.66 -14.33 0.43
CA ILE A 78 -1.50 -13.17 0.07
C ILE A 78 -2.42 -12.85 1.24
N ILE A 79 -2.26 -11.66 1.82
CA ILE A 79 -3.06 -11.16 2.95
C ILE A 79 -4.11 -10.14 2.48
N VAL A 80 -3.84 -9.49 1.35
CA VAL A 80 -4.74 -8.52 0.75
C VAL A 80 -5.03 -8.94 -0.70
N GLY A 81 -6.28 -8.91 -1.11
CA GLY A 81 -6.71 -9.32 -2.45
C GLY A 81 -6.22 -8.40 -3.55
N ASN A 82 -6.87 -8.49 -4.72
CA ASN A 82 -6.50 -7.75 -5.91
C ASN A 82 -6.93 -6.28 -5.85
N VAL A 83 -6.29 -5.45 -6.65
CA VAL A 83 -6.67 -4.04 -6.90
C VAL A 83 -6.61 -3.17 -5.63
N ALA A 84 -5.75 -3.52 -4.68
CA ALA A 84 -5.54 -2.71 -3.48
C ALA A 84 -4.99 -1.32 -3.83
N PHE A 85 -5.50 -0.29 -3.15
CA PHE A 85 -5.14 1.13 -3.33
C PHE A 85 -5.41 1.70 -4.74
N TYR A 86 -6.33 1.11 -5.49
CA TYR A 86 -6.73 1.66 -6.78
C TYR A 86 -7.19 3.10 -6.63
N GLY A 87 -6.55 4.00 -7.39
CA GLY A 87 -6.91 5.42 -7.42
C GLY A 87 -6.76 6.13 -6.06
N ALA A 88 -5.93 5.61 -5.16
CA ALA A 88 -5.65 6.25 -3.89
C ALA A 88 -4.87 7.57 -4.10
N THR A 89 -5.20 8.60 -3.32
CA THR A 89 -4.72 9.96 -3.55
C THR A 89 -3.74 10.44 -2.47
N SER A 90 -3.85 9.92 -1.26
CA SER A 90 -2.97 10.26 -0.13
C SER A 90 -3.16 9.28 1.02
N GLY A 91 -2.25 9.29 1.97
CA GLY A 91 -2.29 8.44 3.16
C GLY A 91 -1.14 7.48 3.26
N GLU A 92 -1.21 6.61 4.25
CA GLU A 92 -0.17 5.60 4.53
C GLU A 92 -0.77 4.20 4.57
N ALA A 93 0.02 3.21 4.14
CA ALA A 93 -0.40 1.82 4.16
C ALA A 93 0.76 0.87 4.52
N TYR A 94 0.49 -0.08 5.40
CA TYR A 94 1.48 -1.05 5.88
C TYR A 94 0.86 -2.44 5.85
N ILE A 95 1.42 -3.32 5.00
CA ILE A 95 0.89 -4.66 4.76
C ILE A 95 1.97 -5.70 5.05
N ARG A 96 1.81 -6.43 6.14
CA ARG A 96 2.65 -7.58 6.45
C ARG A 96 2.13 -8.82 5.74
N GLY A 97 2.77 -9.17 4.65
CA GLY A 97 2.40 -10.20 3.70
C GLY A 97 2.26 -9.64 2.29
N GLN A 98 1.78 -10.48 1.37
CA GLN A 98 1.65 -10.12 -0.03
C GLN A 98 0.27 -9.51 -0.33
N ALA A 99 0.24 -8.64 -1.33
CA ALA A 99 -0.99 -8.22 -2.00
C ALA A 99 -1.14 -8.96 -3.34
N GLY A 100 -2.38 -9.13 -3.79
CA GLY A 100 -2.68 -9.74 -5.08
C GLY A 100 -2.26 -8.87 -6.27
N GLU A 101 -2.90 -9.10 -7.42
CA GLU A 101 -2.61 -8.36 -8.66
C GLU A 101 -3.07 -6.91 -8.58
N ARG A 102 -2.48 -6.06 -9.42
CA ARG A 102 -2.87 -4.64 -9.62
C ARG A 102 -2.78 -3.78 -8.37
N PHE A 103 -1.78 -4.02 -7.54
CA PHE A 103 -1.50 -3.21 -6.36
C PHE A 103 -1.11 -1.78 -6.77
N CYS A 104 -1.68 -0.77 -6.10
CA CYS A 104 -1.39 0.65 -6.33
C CYS A 104 -1.62 1.15 -7.78
N VAL A 105 -2.50 0.51 -8.56
CA VAL A 105 -2.85 1.02 -9.87
C VAL A 105 -3.49 2.40 -9.74
N ARG A 106 -3.00 3.37 -10.53
CA ARG A 106 -3.41 4.79 -10.48
C ARG A 106 -3.25 5.44 -9.09
N ASN A 107 -2.31 4.95 -8.28
CA ASN A 107 -1.94 5.66 -7.06
C ASN A 107 -1.34 7.02 -7.42
N SER A 108 -1.80 8.08 -6.78
CA SER A 108 -1.32 9.44 -7.00
C SER A 108 -0.70 10.10 -5.76
N GLY A 109 -0.63 9.40 -4.60
CA GLY A 109 -0.06 10.02 -3.42
C GLY A 109 0.01 9.18 -2.15
N VAL A 110 -0.42 7.91 -2.19
CA VAL A 110 -0.28 7.01 -1.03
C VAL A 110 1.17 6.55 -0.90
N ASN A 111 1.66 6.52 0.34
CA ASN A 111 2.91 5.88 0.72
C ASN A 111 2.62 4.51 1.31
N ALA A 112 3.11 3.45 0.67
CA ALA A 112 2.79 2.08 1.03
C ALA A 112 4.04 1.22 1.21
N VAL A 113 3.99 0.28 2.16
CA VAL A 113 4.96 -0.80 2.33
C VAL A 113 4.23 -2.14 2.29
N VAL A 114 4.73 -3.08 1.49
CA VAL A 114 4.15 -4.41 1.29
C VAL A 114 5.26 -5.45 1.10
N GLU A 115 5.01 -6.70 1.51
CA GLU A 115 6.02 -7.77 1.47
C GLU A 115 5.99 -8.61 0.17
N GLY A 116 5.24 -8.17 -0.83
CA GLY A 116 5.19 -8.75 -2.16
C GLY A 116 3.92 -8.37 -2.90
N VAL A 117 3.94 -8.45 -4.23
CA VAL A 117 2.80 -8.10 -5.08
C VAL A 117 2.68 -9.03 -6.27
N GLY A 118 1.46 -9.18 -6.78
CA GLY A 118 1.19 -9.91 -8.02
C GLY A 118 1.50 -9.11 -9.29
N ASP A 119 0.95 -9.57 -10.41
CA ASP A 119 1.11 -8.94 -11.72
C ASP A 119 0.48 -7.52 -11.75
N HIS A 120 0.98 -6.67 -12.63
CA HIS A 120 0.43 -5.33 -12.92
C HIS A 120 0.48 -4.33 -11.75
N ALA A 121 1.37 -4.49 -10.80
CA ALA A 121 1.51 -3.53 -9.71
C ALA A 121 2.06 -2.18 -10.21
N CYS A 122 1.61 -1.09 -9.58
CA CYS A 122 1.98 0.30 -9.89
C CYS A 122 1.68 0.76 -11.32
N GLU A 123 0.80 0.06 -12.05
CA GLU A 123 0.38 0.52 -13.38
C GLU A 123 -0.29 1.90 -13.29
N TYR A 124 0.05 2.79 -14.22
CA TYR A 124 -0.49 4.16 -14.30
C TYR A 124 -0.36 4.96 -13.00
N MET A 125 0.58 4.62 -12.14
CA MET A 125 0.88 5.39 -10.94
C MET A 125 1.42 6.77 -11.33
N THR A 126 0.98 7.82 -10.63
CA THR A 126 1.32 9.21 -10.92
C THR A 126 1.95 9.94 -9.74
N GLY A 127 2.00 9.33 -8.57
CA GLY A 127 2.59 9.93 -7.37
C GLY A 127 2.62 8.95 -6.19
N GLY A 128 3.18 9.38 -5.09
CA GLY A 128 3.37 8.57 -3.88
C GLY A 128 4.66 7.78 -3.86
N ARG A 129 4.83 7.00 -2.82
CA ARG A 129 6.00 6.14 -2.58
C ARG A 129 5.54 4.72 -2.26
N VAL A 130 6.08 3.74 -2.95
CA VAL A 130 5.77 2.33 -2.71
C VAL A 130 7.06 1.56 -2.42
N VAL A 131 7.11 0.85 -1.31
CA VAL A 131 8.22 -0.04 -0.95
C VAL A 131 7.73 -1.48 -1.00
N ILE A 132 8.34 -2.30 -1.84
CA ILE A 132 8.04 -3.72 -2.00
C ILE A 132 9.22 -4.52 -1.48
N LEU A 133 9.02 -5.26 -0.40
CA LEU A 133 10.06 -6.02 0.31
C LEU A 133 10.22 -7.46 -0.19
N GLY A 134 9.56 -7.81 -1.28
CA GLY A 134 9.58 -9.15 -1.84
C GLY A 134 9.28 -9.17 -3.34
N LYS A 135 8.64 -10.25 -3.78
CA LYS A 135 8.43 -10.53 -5.20
C LYS A 135 7.50 -9.51 -5.87
N THR A 136 7.78 -9.25 -7.14
CA THR A 136 6.90 -8.52 -8.07
C THR A 136 6.43 -9.46 -9.18
N GLY A 137 5.30 -9.13 -9.81
CA GLY A 137 4.80 -9.84 -10.97
C GLY A 137 5.14 -9.17 -12.30
N ARG A 138 4.54 -9.67 -13.39
CA ARG A 138 4.72 -9.17 -14.75
C ARG A 138 4.08 -7.79 -14.94
N ASN A 139 4.50 -7.08 -15.98
CA ASN A 139 4.02 -5.73 -16.33
C ASN A 139 4.07 -4.74 -15.18
N PHE A 140 5.03 -4.92 -14.30
CA PHE A 140 5.27 -3.99 -13.20
C PHE A 140 5.51 -2.58 -13.73
N ALA A 141 4.86 -1.59 -13.12
CA ALA A 141 4.96 -0.16 -13.46
C ALA A 141 4.55 0.23 -14.91
N ALA A 142 3.78 -0.60 -15.62
CA ALA A 142 3.32 -0.24 -16.97
C ALA A 142 2.54 1.07 -16.98
N GLY A 143 2.95 2.03 -17.83
CA GLY A 143 2.31 3.35 -17.93
C GLY A 143 2.48 4.23 -16.69
N MET A 144 3.35 3.88 -15.76
CA MET A 144 3.68 4.72 -14.61
C MET A 144 4.37 6.00 -15.10
N SER A 145 3.90 7.16 -14.67
CA SER A 145 4.38 8.47 -15.10
C SER A 145 4.82 9.37 -13.95
N GLY A 146 4.74 8.92 -12.70
CA GLY A 146 5.18 9.66 -11.54
C GLY A 146 5.14 8.84 -10.26
N GLY A 147 5.67 9.39 -9.19
CA GLY A 147 5.96 8.67 -7.97
C GLY A 147 7.24 7.85 -8.06
N ILE A 148 7.59 7.16 -6.99
CA ILE A 148 8.77 6.27 -6.94
C ILE A 148 8.35 4.95 -6.30
N THR A 149 8.87 3.85 -6.85
CA THR A 149 8.71 2.53 -6.27
C THR A 149 10.07 1.91 -6.00
N TYR A 150 10.29 1.50 -4.77
CA TYR A 150 11.50 0.81 -4.32
C TYR A 150 11.22 -0.68 -4.20
N VAL A 151 12.07 -1.51 -4.79
CA VAL A 151 11.89 -2.96 -4.80
C VAL A 151 13.13 -3.64 -4.23
N PHE A 152 12.93 -4.49 -3.23
CA PHE A 152 13.97 -5.41 -2.79
C PHE A 152 14.00 -6.61 -3.75
N ASP A 153 15.00 -6.65 -4.60
CA ASP A 153 15.15 -7.61 -5.72
C ASP A 153 16.48 -8.38 -5.66
N PRO A 154 16.66 -9.27 -4.70
CA PRO A 154 17.91 -10.03 -4.56
C PRO A 154 18.16 -11.01 -5.73
N GLU A 155 17.11 -11.39 -6.47
CA GLU A 155 17.20 -12.32 -7.60
C GLU A 155 17.40 -11.60 -8.94
N HIS A 156 17.45 -10.26 -8.96
CA HIS A 156 17.53 -9.45 -10.18
C HIS A 156 16.43 -9.75 -11.22
N ALA A 157 15.23 -10.05 -10.72
CA ALA A 157 14.08 -10.37 -11.56
C ALA A 157 13.37 -9.13 -12.11
N LEU A 158 13.47 -7.99 -11.43
CA LEU A 158 12.77 -6.76 -11.76
C LEU A 158 13.04 -6.27 -13.18
N GLU A 159 14.28 -6.36 -13.64
CA GLU A 159 14.68 -5.98 -15.01
C GLU A 159 13.83 -6.66 -16.10
N ARG A 160 13.40 -7.89 -15.86
CA ARG A 160 12.59 -8.68 -16.80
C ARG A 160 11.09 -8.45 -16.60
N LEU A 161 10.66 -8.14 -15.39
CA LEU A 161 9.25 -8.04 -15.01
C LEU A 161 8.70 -6.63 -15.18
N CYS A 162 9.56 -5.62 -15.08
CA CYS A 162 9.20 -4.21 -15.21
C CYS A 162 8.90 -3.85 -16.68
N ASN A 163 7.83 -3.13 -16.89
CA ASN A 163 7.56 -2.48 -18.17
C ASN A 163 8.30 -1.13 -18.20
N LYS A 164 9.37 -1.06 -18.96
CA LYS A 164 10.29 0.08 -19.02
C LYS A 164 9.95 1.12 -20.10
N ASP A 165 8.75 1.09 -20.66
CA ASP A 165 8.35 2.05 -21.70
C ASP A 165 8.32 3.51 -21.20
N MET A 166 8.03 3.71 -19.91
CA MET A 166 7.86 5.03 -19.30
C MET A 166 8.63 5.20 -17.99
N VAL A 167 9.40 4.20 -17.55
CA VAL A 167 10.14 4.24 -16.29
C VAL A 167 11.56 3.74 -16.48
N ASP A 168 12.47 4.24 -15.66
CA ASP A 168 13.82 3.75 -15.54
C ASP A 168 13.98 2.90 -14.26
N VAL A 169 14.81 1.87 -14.33
CA VAL A 169 15.20 1.06 -13.18
C VAL A 169 16.62 1.44 -12.79
N GLU A 170 16.77 2.08 -11.65
CA GLU A 170 18.03 2.64 -11.19
C GLU A 170 18.39 2.13 -9.79
N PRO A 171 19.67 2.08 -9.43
CA PRO A 171 20.07 1.86 -8.06
C PRO A 171 19.59 2.99 -7.15
N MET A 172 19.21 2.64 -5.93
CA MET A 172 18.73 3.58 -4.93
C MET A 172 19.83 4.55 -4.49
N GLU A 173 19.56 5.85 -4.53
CA GLU A 173 20.47 6.90 -4.10
C GLU A 173 20.56 7.03 -2.56
N SER A 174 21.49 7.87 -2.08
CA SER A 174 21.72 8.04 -0.64
C SER A 174 20.54 8.71 0.07
N GLU A 175 19.85 9.63 -0.60
CA GLU A 175 18.69 10.33 -0.06
C GLU A 175 17.49 9.39 0.07
N ASP A 176 17.28 8.54 -0.92
CA ASP A 176 16.23 7.52 -0.93
C ASP A 176 16.38 6.53 0.23
N LYS A 177 17.61 6.18 0.59
CA LYS A 177 17.90 5.23 1.67
C LYS A 177 17.32 5.67 3.01
N ALA A 178 17.36 6.97 3.30
CA ALA A 178 16.80 7.52 4.54
C ALA A 178 15.27 7.44 4.54
N GLU A 179 14.65 7.77 3.42
CA GLU A 179 13.18 7.69 3.24
C GLU A 179 12.70 6.24 3.34
N VAL A 180 13.30 5.33 2.58
CA VAL A 180 12.95 3.91 2.58
C VAL A 180 13.14 3.30 3.95
N LYS A 181 14.26 3.61 4.64
CA LYS A 181 14.50 3.16 6.01
C LYS A 181 13.38 3.60 6.95
N ALA A 182 12.98 4.87 6.90
CA ALA A 182 11.90 5.39 7.75
C ALA A 182 10.56 4.69 7.47
N MET A 183 10.25 4.40 6.20
CA MET A 183 9.04 3.66 5.82
C MET A 183 9.08 2.21 6.34
N ILE A 184 10.21 1.52 6.23
CA ILE A 184 10.40 0.15 6.74
C ILE A 184 10.32 0.12 8.28
N GLU A 185 10.91 1.10 8.97
CA GLU A 185 10.81 1.21 10.44
C GLU A 185 9.36 1.41 10.91
N LYS A 186 8.57 2.22 10.19
CA LYS A 186 7.13 2.35 10.44
C LYS A 186 6.42 1.02 10.19
N HIS A 187 6.71 0.35 9.08
CA HIS A 187 6.14 -0.96 8.76
C HIS A 187 6.40 -1.97 9.88
N PHE A 188 7.66 -2.10 10.31
CA PHE A 188 8.03 -2.98 11.42
C PHE A 188 7.32 -2.63 12.74
N ARG A 189 7.10 -1.34 13.00
CA ARG A 189 6.42 -0.88 14.22
C ARG A 189 4.93 -1.19 14.22
N TYR A 190 4.29 -1.07 13.06
CA TYR A 190 2.85 -1.20 12.94
C TYR A 190 2.38 -2.63 12.68
N THR A 191 3.25 -3.48 12.14
CA THR A 191 2.88 -4.83 11.73
C THR A 191 3.70 -5.90 12.45
#